data_90f13fcf16204a7fbba208a7debc9058
#
_entry.id   90f13fcf16204a7fbba208a7debc9058
#
_cell.length_a   1.000
_cell.length_b   1.000
_cell.length_c   1.000
_cell.angle_alpha   90.00
_cell.angle_beta   90.00
_cell.angle_gamma   90.00
#
_symmetry.space_group_name_H-M   'P 1'
#
loop_
_entity.id
_entity.type
_entity.pdbx_description
1 polymer ?
#
loop_
_entity_poly.entity_id
_entity_poly.type
_entity_poly.pdbx_seq_one_letter_code
_entity_poly.pdbx_strand_id
1 'polypeptide(L)'
;GAKELGRLARPGTFFDFSRYRPIVRNVGGKRSLTIPNSIINYAIRDDGPDLLFFHILEPQSFGEDYTDAILEVLDSLKITRYIRIGGMYDAVPHTRPILVTGSAQGSVKDKLKDLIDLKSSTYQGPPSIVNLVSDGINERGIDNISLMAHLPQYVQLEEDFAGACSLLEVLCKICDLPPELANPKKGRQQYRELNAEIQRNQGLKALIQRLEIHYDSKTSFDGEDSEAKLSPEVEKFLREMGERFDKN
;
A
#
# COMPACT_ATOMS: atom_id res chain seq x y z
N GLY A 1 5.99 11.49 -15.83
CA GLY A 1 6.67 11.20 -17.07
C GLY A 1 7.47 9.89 -17.07
N ALA A 2 7.14 8.92 -16.18
CA ALA A 2 7.82 7.62 -16.22
C ALA A 2 7.57 6.88 -17.53
N LYS A 3 8.60 6.18 -18.02
CA LYS A 3 8.57 5.38 -19.25
C LYS A 3 8.69 3.91 -18.89
N GLU A 4 8.12 3.04 -19.72
CA GLU A 4 8.29 1.61 -19.56
C GLU A 4 9.73 1.21 -19.88
N LEU A 5 10.35 0.47 -18.95
CA LEU A 5 11.68 -0.13 -19.12
C LEU A 5 11.55 -1.56 -19.67
N GLY A 6 10.58 -2.31 -19.15
CA GLY A 6 10.36 -3.69 -19.56
C GLY A 6 9.17 -4.35 -18.90
N ARG A 7 8.88 -5.55 -19.38
CA ARG A 7 7.82 -6.43 -18.88
C ARG A 7 8.16 -7.90 -19.14
N LEU A 8 7.42 -8.81 -18.53
CA LEU A 8 7.59 -10.22 -18.82
C LEU A 8 7.27 -10.53 -20.29
N ALA A 9 8.17 -11.22 -20.96
CA ALA A 9 7.96 -11.63 -22.35
C ALA A 9 6.83 -12.67 -22.47
N ARG A 10 6.68 -13.54 -21.48
CA ARG A 10 5.68 -14.61 -21.44
C ARG A 10 4.96 -14.66 -20.10
N PRO A 11 4.05 -13.69 -19.82
CA PRO A 11 3.39 -13.57 -18.52
C PRO A 11 2.55 -14.82 -18.16
N GLY A 12 2.01 -15.53 -19.14
CA GLY A 12 1.25 -16.76 -18.91
C GLY A 12 2.07 -17.93 -18.34
N THR A 13 3.39 -17.80 -18.22
CA THR A 13 4.22 -18.75 -17.47
C THR A 13 3.93 -18.66 -15.98
N PHE A 14 3.72 -17.44 -15.47
CA PHE A 14 3.56 -17.15 -14.05
C PHE A 14 2.10 -16.88 -13.67
N PHE A 15 1.28 -16.35 -14.59
CA PHE A 15 -0.07 -15.88 -14.33
C PHE A 15 -1.13 -16.75 -15.00
N ASP A 16 -2.09 -17.21 -14.21
CA ASP A 16 -3.29 -17.87 -14.69
C ASP A 16 -4.26 -16.83 -15.27
N PHE A 17 -4.47 -16.87 -16.58
CA PHE A 17 -5.38 -15.96 -17.28
C PHE A 17 -6.86 -16.24 -17.01
N SER A 18 -7.20 -17.30 -16.27
CA SER A 18 -8.55 -17.47 -15.74
C SER A 18 -8.81 -16.58 -14.52
N ARG A 19 -7.76 -16.26 -13.76
CA ARG A 19 -7.78 -15.32 -12.62
C ARG A 19 -7.48 -13.89 -13.08
N TYR A 20 -6.39 -13.69 -13.78
CA TYR A 20 -6.02 -12.41 -14.39
C TYR A 20 -6.50 -12.38 -15.85
N ARG A 21 -7.78 -12.11 -16.06
CA ARG A 21 -8.36 -12.17 -17.41
C ARG A 21 -7.83 -11.04 -18.30
N PRO A 22 -7.36 -11.37 -19.52
CA PRO A 22 -7.05 -10.36 -20.51
C PRO A 22 -8.28 -9.48 -20.82
N ILE A 23 -8.05 -8.18 -20.99
CA ILE A 23 -9.11 -7.20 -21.22
C ILE A 23 -9.12 -6.79 -22.70
N VAL A 24 -10.27 -6.94 -23.35
CA VAL A 24 -10.49 -6.43 -24.70
C VAL A 24 -11.16 -5.07 -24.62
N ARG A 25 -10.58 -4.08 -25.30
CA ARG A 25 -11.17 -2.75 -25.47
C ARG A 25 -11.24 -2.38 -26.95
N ASN A 26 -12.28 -1.64 -27.32
CA ASN A 26 -12.37 -1.02 -28.64
C ASN A 26 -12.05 0.48 -28.49
N VAL A 27 -10.92 0.90 -29.01
CA VAL A 27 -10.47 2.30 -28.96
C VAL A 27 -10.34 2.81 -30.39
N GLY A 28 -11.14 3.83 -30.75
CA GLY A 28 -11.15 4.41 -32.07
C GLY A 28 -11.47 3.39 -33.21
N GLY A 29 -12.37 2.43 -32.95
CA GLY A 29 -12.72 1.39 -33.90
C GLY A 29 -11.70 0.24 -34.05
N LYS A 30 -10.59 0.29 -33.29
CA LYS A 30 -9.58 -0.77 -33.26
C LYS A 30 -9.71 -1.61 -32.00
N ARG A 31 -9.72 -2.92 -32.16
CA ARG A 31 -9.67 -3.88 -31.04
C ARG A 31 -8.27 -3.89 -30.45
N SER A 32 -8.18 -3.61 -29.15
CA SER A 32 -6.97 -3.70 -28.34
C SER A 32 -7.14 -4.80 -27.31
N LEU A 33 -6.12 -5.64 -27.13
CA LEU A 33 -6.06 -6.68 -26.10
C LEU A 33 -4.96 -6.33 -25.12
N THR A 34 -5.33 -6.17 -23.85
CA THR A 34 -4.38 -5.99 -22.76
C THR A 34 -4.23 -7.31 -22.00
N ILE A 35 -3.03 -7.87 -22.02
CA ILE A 35 -2.68 -9.08 -21.26
C ILE A 35 -2.11 -8.63 -19.92
N PRO A 36 -2.60 -9.17 -18.78
CA PRO A 36 -2.03 -8.91 -17.47
C PRO A 36 -0.53 -9.23 -17.45
N ASN A 37 0.26 -8.32 -16.89
CA ASN A 37 1.71 -8.44 -16.88
C ASN A 37 2.31 -7.70 -15.69
N SER A 38 3.47 -8.11 -15.24
CA SER A 38 4.31 -7.31 -14.38
C SER A 38 5.19 -6.40 -15.23
N ILE A 39 5.23 -5.13 -14.87
CA ILE A 39 5.81 -4.06 -15.67
C ILE A 39 6.76 -3.24 -14.81
N ILE A 40 7.89 -2.86 -15.38
CA ILE A 40 8.86 -1.95 -14.78
C ILE A 40 8.82 -0.65 -15.57
N ASN A 41 8.60 0.44 -14.86
CA ASN A 41 8.73 1.79 -15.40
C ASN A 41 9.91 2.50 -14.70
N TYR A 42 10.48 3.48 -15.37
CA TYR A 42 11.56 4.32 -14.81
C TYR A 42 11.29 5.79 -15.04
N ALA A 43 11.83 6.60 -14.13
CA ALA A 43 11.89 8.05 -14.26
C ALA A 43 13.31 8.52 -13.94
N ILE A 44 13.93 9.21 -14.89
CA ILE A 44 15.24 9.85 -14.71
C ILE A 44 15.01 11.16 -13.95
N ARG A 45 15.92 11.46 -13.03
CA ARG A 45 15.89 12.67 -12.22
C ARG A 45 17.19 13.45 -12.41
N ASP A 46 17.06 14.76 -12.52
CA ASP A 46 18.21 15.66 -12.58
C ASP A 46 18.87 15.80 -11.19
N ASP A 47 18.04 15.78 -10.13
CA ASP A 47 18.46 15.94 -8.74
C ASP A 47 18.14 14.68 -7.93
N GLY A 48 19.10 13.77 -7.80
CA GLY A 48 18.99 12.56 -6.99
C GLY A 48 18.93 11.25 -7.79
N PRO A 49 18.77 10.13 -7.11
CA PRO A 49 18.70 8.81 -7.75
C PRO A 49 17.49 8.69 -8.67
N ASP A 50 17.66 7.99 -9.79
CA ASP A 50 16.56 7.60 -10.67
C ASP A 50 15.55 6.72 -9.93
N LEU A 51 14.29 6.76 -10.37
CA LEU A 51 13.22 5.98 -9.78
C LEU A 51 12.81 4.85 -10.71
N LEU A 52 12.66 3.65 -10.14
CA LEU A 52 12.07 2.50 -10.80
C LEU A 52 10.74 2.16 -10.11
N PHE A 53 9.73 1.90 -10.91
CA PHE A 53 8.40 1.53 -10.44
C PHE A 53 8.10 0.10 -10.91
N PHE A 54 8.04 -0.81 -9.96
CA PHE A 54 7.70 -2.20 -10.20
C PHE A 54 6.21 -2.42 -9.94
N HIS A 55 5.47 -2.72 -11.00
CA HIS A 55 4.08 -3.17 -10.93
C HIS A 55 4.07 -4.70 -10.98
N ILE A 56 4.08 -5.34 -9.82
CA ILE A 56 4.20 -6.78 -9.69
C ILE A 56 2.82 -7.39 -9.46
N LEU A 57 2.48 -8.41 -10.25
CA LEU A 57 1.30 -9.25 -10.01
C LEU A 57 1.71 -10.48 -9.19
N GLU A 58 0.77 -11.00 -8.39
CA GLU A 58 0.96 -12.24 -7.63
C GLU A 58 1.00 -13.44 -8.58
N PRO A 59 2.10 -14.23 -8.64
CA PRO A 59 2.17 -15.40 -9.51
C PRO A 59 1.30 -16.55 -8.98
N GLN A 60 0.73 -17.35 -9.87
CA GLN A 60 0.03 -18.58 -9.52
C GLN A 60 0.89 -19.84 -9.76
N SER A 61 2.02 -19.66 -10.44
CA SER A 61 2.96 -20.75 -10.74
C SER A 61 4.39 -20.23 -10.73
N PHE A 62 5.34 -21.09 -10.45
CA PHE A 62 6.78 -20.79 -10.50
C PHE A 62 7.18 -19.57 -9.66
N GLY A 63 6.67 -19.49 -8.40
CA GLY A 63 6.89 -18.36 -7.52
C GLY A 63 8.37 -18.13 -7.18
N GLU A 64 9.16 -19.18 -7.05
CA GLU A 64 10.61 -19.11 -6.80
C GLU A 64 11.34 -18.54 -8.01
N ASP A 65 11.13 -19.11 -9.21
CA ASP A 65 11.71 -18.60 -10.46
C ASP A 65 11.32 -17.15 -10.73
N TYR A 66 10.08 -16.79 -10.36
CA TYR A 66 9.58 -15.42 -10.50
C TYR A 66 10.27 -14.45 -9.53
N THR A 67 10.47 -14.88 -8.28
CA THR A 67 11.22 -14.10 -7.27
C THR A 67 12.67 -13.90 -7.70
N ASP A 68 13.33 -14.97 -8.14
CA ASP A 68 14.72 -14.94 -8.60
C ASP A 68 14.88 -14.01 -9.80
N ALA A 69 13.97 -14.08 -10.78
CA ALA A 69 13.98 -13.19 -11.93
C ALA A 69 13.83 -11.70 -11.53
N ILE A 70 12.99 -11.40 -10.53
CA ILE A 70 12.88 -10.03 -10.02
C ILE A 70 14.18 -9.59 -9.36
N LEU A 71 14.77 -10.43 -8.50
CA LEU A 71 16.02 -10.13 -7.81
C LEU A 71 17.19 -9.95 -8.78
N GLU A 72 17.29 -10.77 -9.83
CA GLU A 72 18.29 -10.63 -10.89
C GLU A 72 18.15 -9.28 -11.62
N VAL A 73 16.93 -8.83 -11.91
CA VAL A 73 16.69 -7.52 -12.51
C VAL A 73 17.12 -6.41 -11.56
N LEU A 74 16.79 -6.49 -10.28
CA LEU A 74 17.19 -5.51 -9.27
C LEU A 74 18.73 -5.42 -9.15
N ASP A 75 19.41 -6.55 -9.16
CA ASP A 75 20.88 -6.63 -9.14
C ASP A 75 21.49 -6.01 -10.41
N SER A 76 20.94 -6.32 -11.59
CA SER A 76 21.41 -5.79 -12.87
C SER A 76 21.29 -4.26 -12.99
N LEU A 77 20.23 -3.72 -12.37
CA LEU A 77 19.94 -2.28 -12.31
C LEU A 77 20.66 -1.58 -11.14
N LYS A 78 21.44 -2.32 -10.32
CA LYS A 78 22.21 -1.81 -9.18
C LYS A 78 21.38 -0.99 -8.22
N ILE A 79 20.21 -1.53 -7.84
CA ILE A 79 19.29 -0.87 -6.91
C ILE A 79 19.98 -0.66 -5.56
N THR A 80 19.91 0.54 -5.03
CA THR A 80 20.47 0.90 -3.71
C THR A 80 19.40 0.95 -2.63
N ARG A 81 18.14 1.09 -3.02
CA ARG A 81 17.00 1.16 -2.09
C ARG A 81 15.76 0.52 -2.71
N TYR A 82 15.11 -0.32 -1.93
CA TYR A 82 13.82 -0.93 -2.25
C TYR A 82 12.76 -0.39 -1.32
N ILE A 83 11.65 0.10 -1.88
CA ILE A 83 10.53 0.65 -1.11
C ILE A 83 9.25 -0.06 -1.53
N ARG A 84 8.65 -0.75 -0.57
CA ARG A 84 7.34 -1.37 -0.71
C ARG A 84 6.29 -0.44 -0.11
N ILE A 85 5.24 -0.14 -0.87
CA ILE A 85 4.12 0.68 -0.43
C ILE A 85 2.81 -0.09 -0.54
N GLY A 86 1.92 0.13 0.40
CA GLY A 86 0.62 -0.51 0.40
C GLY A 86 -0.40 0.23 1.27
N GLY A 87 -1.64 -0.20 1.17
CA GLY A 87 -2.72 0.19 2.07
C GLY A 87 -3.32 -1.04 2.72
N MET A 88 -3.78 -0.89 3.94
CA MET A 88 -4.55 -1.91 4.64
C MET A 88 -5.80 -1.29 5.24
N TYR A 89 -6.89 -2.04 5.23
CA TYR A 89 -8.08 -1.63 5.97
C TYR A 89 -7.89 -1.87 7.47
N ASP A 90 -8.21 -0.84 8.25
CA ASP A 90 -8.03 -0.87 9.71
C ASP A 90 -9.20 -0.17 10.41
N ALA A 91 -9.30 -0.36 11.72
CA ALA A 91 -10.26 0.27 12.61
C ALA A 91 -9.91 1.74 12.89
N VAL A 92 -9.76 2.53 11.83
CA VAL A 92 -9.45 3.96 11.87
C VAL A 92 -10.60 4.80 11.31
N PRO A 93 -10.84 6.01 11.85
CA PRO A 93 -11.88 6.88 11.32
C PRO A 93 -11.36 7.74 10.15
N HIS A 94 -12.19 7.97 9.14
CA HIS A 94 -11.87 8.87 8.01
C HIS A 94 -11.79 10.36 8.42
N THR A 95 -12.24 10.67 9.63
CA THR A 95 -12.25 12.03 10.20
C THR A 95 -10.95 12.41 10.91
N ARG A 96 -9.99 11.50 10.98
CA ARG A 96 -8.64 11.71 11.54
C ARG A 96 -7.59 11.58 10.44
N PRO A 97 -6.37 12.10 10.66
CA PRO A 97 -5.26 11.90 9.72
C PRO A 97 -5.02 10.43 9.40
N ILE A 98 -4.68 10.14 8.16
CA ILE A 98 -4.29 8.77 7.78
C ILE A 98 -2.97 8.42 8.48
N LEU A 99 -2.99 7.35 9.25
CA LEU A 99 -1.79 6.81 9.87
C LEU A 99 -0.96 6.07 8.81
N VAL A 100 0.32 6.37 8.75
CA VAL A 100 1.30 5.60 7.98
C VAL A 100 2.25 4.93 8.95
N THR A 101 2.31 3.61 8.91
CA THR A 101 3.29 2.81 9.67
C THR A 101 4.24 2.13 8.71
N GLY A 102 5.32 1.58 9.23
CA GLY A 102 6.24 0.86 8.37
C GLY A 102 7.38 0.19 9.11
N SER A 103 8.26 -0.43 8.34
CA SER A 103 9.52 -0.97 8.81
C SER A 103 10.64 -0.55 7.89
N ALA A 104 11.85 -0.48 8.41
CA ALA A 104 13.03 -0.14 7.62
C ALA A 104 14.25 -0.93 8.10
N GLN A 105 15.07 -1.32 7.13
CA GLN A 105 16.40 -1.88 7.34
C GLN A 105 17.41 -1.07 6.52
N GLY A 106 18.66 -1.01 7.00
CA GLY A 106 19.71 -0.25 6.35
C GLY A 106 19.81 1.19 6.83
N SER A 107 20.48 2.02 6.04
CA SER A 107 20.89 3.39 6.42
C SER A 107 19.73 4.37 6.59
N VAL A 108 18.58 4.09 6.00
CA VAL A 108 17.42 4.97 5.99
C VAL A 108 16.59 4.90 7.28
N LYS A 109 16.84 3.90 8.13
CA LYS A 109 16.04 3.64 9.33
C LYS A 109 15.93 4.84 10.26
N ASP A 110 17.03 5.55 10.48
CA ASP A 110 17.03 6.70 11.39
C ASP A 110 16.24 7.89 10.83
N LYS A 111 16.35 8.16 9.52
CA LYS A 111 15.55 9.19 8.86
C LYS A 111 14.03 8.88 8.93
N LEU A 112 13.68 7.60 8.89
CA LEU A 112 12.27 7.18 8.90
C LEU A 112 11.62 7.25 10.30
N LYS A 113 12.38 7.00 11.37
CA LYS A 113 11.88 7.08 12.75
C LYS A 113 11.27 8.44 13.10
N ASP A 114 11.79 9.52 12.51
CA ASP A 114 11.30 10.88 12.74
C ASP A 114 10.04 11.21 11.94
N LEU A 115 9.64 10.34 11.02
CA LEU A 115 8.55 10.57 10.08
C LEU A 115 7.32 9.72 10.34
N ILE A 116 7.52 8.47 10.76
CA ILE A 116 6.45 7.49 10.96
C ILE A 116 6.76 6.58 12.15
N ASP A 117 5.72 5.93 12.66
CA ASP A 117 5.86 4.86 13.66
C ASP A 117 6.44 3.60 13.00
N LEU A 118 7.68 3.26 13.37
CA LEU A 118 8.34 2.05 12.88
C LEU A 118 7.96 0.87 13.76
N LYS A 119 7.26 -0.09 13.17
CA LYS A 119 6.86 -1.33 13.83
C LYS A 119 7.42 -2.54 13.09
N SER A 120 7.88 -3.52 13.85
CA SER A 120 8.10 -4.84 13.28
C SER A 120 6.75 -5.47 12.93
N SER A 121 6.66 -6.08 11.75
CA SER A 121 5.44 -6.80 11.39
C SER A 121 5.24 -7.99 12.33
N THR A 122 4.09 -8.05 12.98
CA THR A 122 3.63 -9.22 13.76
C THR A 122 2.74 -10.13 12.93
N TYR A 123 2.62 -9.87 11.63
CA TYR A 123 1.76 -10.62 10.72
C TYR A 123 2.20 -12.09 10.65
N GLN A 124 1.25 -12.98 10.89
CA GLN A 124 1.40 -14.43 10.72
C GLN A 124 0.32 -14.89 9.73
N GLY A 125 0.74 -15.35 8.57
CA GLY A 125 -0.17 -15.78 7.52
C GLY A 125 0.57 -15.98 6.19
N PRO A 126 -0.14 -16.34 5.11
CA PRO A 126 0.48 -16.52 3.81
C PRO A 126 1.09 -15.21 3.30
N PRO A 127 2.40 -15.18 3.00
CA PRO A 127 3.06 -13.99 2.47
C PRO A 127 2.69 -13.80 1.00
N SER A 128 2.70 -12.54 0.54
CA SER A 128 2.65 -12.23 -0.89
C SER A 128 4.06 -12.27 -1.50
N ILE A 129 4.13 -12.32 -2.83
CA ILE A 129 5.40 -12.33 -3.56
C ILE A 129 6.32 -11.17 -3.19
N VAL A 130 5.78 -10.00 -2.89
CA VAL A 130 6.58 -8.83 -2.49
C VAL A 130 7.28 -9.04 -1.14
N ASN A 131 6.82 -9.96 -0.30
CA ASN A 131 7.53 -10.32 0.93
C ASN A 131 8.75 -11.20 0.61
N LEU A 132 8.62 -12.18 -0.28
CA LEU A 132 9.73 -13.02 -0.71
C LEU A 132 10.83 -12.17 -1.39
N VAL A 133 10.44 -11.23 -2.25
CA VAL A 133 11.38 -10.26 -2.83
C VAL A 133 12.04 -9.42 -1.73
N SER A 134 11.28 -8.97 -0.74
CA SER A 134 11.79 -8.18 0.39
C SER A 134 12.84 -8.95 1.21
N ASP A 135 12.65 -10.24 1.43
CA ASP A 135 13.61 -11.09 2.13
C ASP A 135 14.91 -11.23 1.32
N GLY A 136 14.81 -11.48 0.02
CA GLY A 136 15.98 -11.50 -0.87
C GLY A 136 16.73 -10.16 -0.97
N ILE A 137 16.04 -9.03 -0.83
CA ILE A 137 16.63 -7.69 -0.74
C ILE A 137 17.43 -7.52 0.56
N ASN A 138 16.89 -8.01 1.69
CA ASN A 138 17.59 -7.98 2.97
C ASN A 138 18.90 -8.75 2.94
N GLU A 139 18.93 -9.93 2.31
CA GLU A 139 20.14 -10.76 2.13
C GLU A 139 21.22 -10.05 1.31
N ARG A 140 20.83 -9.15 0.41
CA ARG A 140 21.73 -8.35 -0.43
C ARG A 140 22.25 -7.08 0.24
N GLY A 141 21.78 -6.77 1.45
CA GLY A 141 22.19 -5.56 2.19
C GLY A 141 21.73 -4.26 1.54
N ILE A 142 20.69 -4.31 0.71
CA ILE A 142 20.06 -3.13 0.10
C ILE A 142 19.13 -2.49 1.12
N ASP A 143 19.07 -1.15 1.18
CA ASP A 143 18.09 -0.44 2.02
C ASP A 143 16.67 -0.92 1.69
N ASN A 144 15.97 -1.47 2.69
CA ASN A 144 14.64 -2.04 2.52
C ASN A 144 13.62 -1.31 3.40
N ILE A 145 12.59 -0.76 2.77
CA ILE A 145 11.54 0.02 3.42
C ILE A 145 10.18 -0.58 3.09
N SER A 146 9.32 -0.70 4.08
CA SER A 146 7.90 -0.99 3.91
C SER A 146 7.07 0.14 4.50
N LEU A 147 6.15 0.70 3.74
CA LEU A 147 5.21 1.73 4.16
C LEU A 147 3.78 1.24 3.97
N MET A 148 2.94 1.43 4.98
CA MET A 148 1.56 0.98 4.98
C MET A 148 0.64 2.10 5.46
N ALA A 149 -0.29 2.54 4.60
CA ALA A 149 -1.36 3.46 4.99
C ALA A 149 -2.51 2.68 5.61
N HIS A 150 -3.01 3.15 6.76
CA HIS A 150 -4.17 2.57 7.44
C HIS A 150 -5.43 3.25 6.94
N LEU A 151 -6.26 2.50 6.21
CA LEU A 151 -7.48 3.02 5.57
C LEU A 151 -8.72 2.58 6.35
N PRO A 152 -9.77 3.43 6.42
CA PRO A 152 -11.00 3.07 7.11
C PRO A 152 -11.66 1.84 6.49
N GLN A 153 -11.82 0.76 7.25
CA GLN A 153 -12.38 -0.51 6.76
C GLN A 153 -13.86 -0.45 6.34
N TYR A 154 -14.60 0.54 6.83
CA TYR A 154 -16.01 0.77 6.46
C TYR A 154 -16.18 1.58 5.17
N VAL A 155 -15.06 1.96 4.53
CA VAL A 155 -15.03 2.72 3.29
C VAL A 155 -14.32 1.87 2.23
N GLN A 156 -15.07 1.46 1.21
CA GLN A 156 -14.49 0.75 0.07
C GLN A 156 -14.43 1.71 -1.12
N LEU A 157 -13.26 2.30 -1.33
CA LEU A 157 -12.96 3.20 -2.43
C LEU A 157 -12.12 2.46 -3.47
N GLU A 158 -12.44 2.65 -4.76
CA GLU A 158 -11.61 2.12 -5.85
C GLU A 158 -10.19 2.74 -5.81
N GLU A 159 -10.10 4.02 -5.48
CA GLU A 159 -8.86 4.75 -5.21
C GLU A 159 -9.03 5.61 -3.96
N ASP A 160 -8.16 5.45 -2.97
CA ASP A 160 -8.12 6.31 -1.79
C ASP A 160 -7.05 7.40 -1.94
N PHE A 161 -7.49 8.60 -2.33
CA PHE A 161 -6.59 9.73 -2.55
C PHE A 161 -6.01 10.30 -1.25
N ALA A 162 -6.66 10.11 -0.10
CA ALA A 162 -6.13 10.55 1.17
C ALA A 162 -4.98 9.63 1.61
N GLY A 163 -5.17 8.32 1.53
CA GLY A 163 -4.13 7.33 1.78
C GLY A 163 -2.92 7.49 0.86
N ALA A 164 -3.18 7.65 -0.44
CA ALA A 164 -2.12 7.90 -1.42
C ALA A 164 -1.32 9.18 -1.12
N CYS A 165 -1.99 10.25 -0.71
CA CYS A 165 -1.34 11.51 -0.33
C CYS A 165 -0.43 11.32 0.88
N SER A 166 -0.89 10.64 1.93
CA SER A 166 -0.12 10.41 3.14
C SER A 166 1.13 9.55 2.89
N LEU A 167 1.04 8.54 2.02
CA LEU A 167 2.22 7.79 1.56
C LEU A 167 3.20 8.67 0.78
N LEU A 168 2.68 9.52 -0.12
CA LEU A 168 3.50 10.45 -0.90
C LEU A 168 4.21 11.47 -0.01
N GLU A 169 3.60 11.96 1.06
CA GLU A 169 4.25 12.86 2.03
C GLU A 169 5.51 12.23 2.64
N VAL A 170 5.45 10.95 3.00
CA VAL A 170 6.61 10.21 3.51
C VAL A 170 7.64 9.98 2.41
N LEU A 171 7.19 9.53 1.22
CA LEU A 171 8.07 9.27 0.08
C LEU A 171 8.82 10.53 -0.37
N CYS A 172 8.15 11.69 -0.41
CA CYS A 172 8.79 12.95 -0.76
C CYS A 172 9.95 13.27 0.18
N LYS A 173 9.80 13.01 1.48
CA LYS A 173 10.84 13.27 2.48
C LYS A 173 12.02 12.28 2.40
N ILE A 174 11.76 10.99 2.15
CA ILE A 174 12.83 9.97 2.14
C ILE A 174 13.54 9.85 0.80
N CYS A 175 12.88 10.25 -0.30
CA CYS A 175 13.42 10.20 -1.65
C CYS A 175 13.80 11.58 -2.20
N ASP A 176 13.70 12.63 -1.39
CA ASP A 176 13.96 14.03 -1.77
C ASP A 176 13.18 14.43 -3.04
N LEU A 177 11.86 14.12 -3.05
CA LEU A 177 10.95 14.46 -4.13
C LEU A 177 10.25 15.80 -3.85
N PRO A 178 9.77 16.49 -4.90
CA PRO A 178 8.99 17.72 -4.73
C PRO A 178 7.76 17.51 -3.85
N PRO A 179 7.58 18.27 -2.77
CA PRO A 179 6.46 18.09 -1.84
C PRO A 179 5.09 18.33 -2.48
N GLU A 180 5.04 19.04 -3.60
CA GLU A 180 3.82 19.31 -4.38
C GLU A 180 3.17 18.05 -4.95
N LEU A 181 3.93 16.94 -5.05
CA LEU A 181 3.42 15.63 -5.45
C LEU A 181 2.39 15.10 -4.44
N ALA A 182 2.57 15.42 -3.15
CA ALA A 182 1.65 15.06 -2.09
C ALA A 182 0.51 16.09 -1.96
N ASN A 183 -0.31 16.23 -3.02
CA ASN A 183 -1.39 17.22 -3.05
C ASN A 183 -2.66 16.69 -2.36
N PRO A 184 -3.05 17.24 -1.19
CA PRO A 184 -4.17 16.72 -0.41
C PRO A 184 -5.56 17.09 -0.94
N LYS A 185 -5.67 17.89 -2.00
CA LYS A 185 -6.96 18.45 -2.46
C LYS A 185 -7.98 17.36 -2.80
N LYS A 186 -7.57 16.36 -3.59
CA LYS A 186 -8.46 15.26 -3.99
C LYS A 186 -8.91 14.42 -2.80
N GLY A 187 -7.99 14.03 -1.92
CA GLY A 187 -8.32 13.26 -0.71
C GLY A 187 -9.25 14.00 0.24
N ARG A 188 -9.01 15.30 0.47
CA ARG A 188 -9.89 16.15 1.28
C ARG A 188 -11.29 16.29 0.70
N GLN A 189 -11.41 16.38 -0.62
CA GLN A 189 -12.72 16.44 -1.27
C GLN A 189 -13.43 15.09 -1.14
N GLN A 190 -12.77 13.98 -1.48
CA GLN A 190 -13.31 12.64 -1.39
C GLN A 190 -13.83 12.32 0.03
N TYR A 191 -13.05 12.62 1.07
CA TYR A 191 -13.47 12.36 2.45
C TYR A 191 -14.54 13.31 2.96
N ARG A 192 -14.64 14.53 2.44
CA ARG A 192 -15.79 15.41 2.73
C ARG A 192 -17.09 14.90 2.14
N GLU A 193 -17.06 14.41 0.90
CA GLU A 193 -18.21 13.81 0.24
C GLU A 193 -18.68 12.56 0.98
N LEU A 194 -17.73 11.67 1.34
CA LEU A 194 -17.97 10.51 2.16
C LEU A 194 -18.60 10.87 3.52
N ASN A 195 -18.06 11.87 4.21
CA ASN A 195 -18.59 12.31 5.49
C ASN A 195 -20.04 12.80 5.36
N ALA A 196 -20.38 13.50 4.28
CA ALA A 196 -21.75 13.97 4.03
C ALA A 196 -22.75 12.82 3.85
N GLU A 197 -22.34 11.72 3.25
CA GLU A 197 -23.16 10.51 3.12
C GLU A 197 -23.32 9.78 4.46
N ILE A 198 -22.24 9.61 5.20
CA ILE A 198 -22.22 8.97 6.51
C ILE A 198 -23.09 9.72 7.52
N GLN A 199 -23.12 11.04 7.47
CA GLN A 199 -23.93 11.87 8.36
C GLN A 199 -25.45 11.60 8.21
N ARG A 200 -25.89 10.95 7.15
CA ARG A 200 -27.28 10.52 6.94
C ARG A 200 -27.61 9.17 7.62
N ASN A 201 -26.60 8.42 8.09
CA ASN A 201 -26.75 7.10 8.69
C ASN A 201 -26.35 7.13 10.18
N GLN A 202 -27.33 6.99 11.08
CA GLN A 202 -27.08 7.05 12.53
C GLN A 202 -26.19 5.92 13.05
N GLY A 203 -26.27 4.72 12.48
CA GLY A 203 -25.44 3.58 12.87
C GLY A 203 -23.96 3.83 12.55
N LEU A 204 -23.68 4.37 11.37
CA LEU A 204 -22.32 4.74 10.97
C LEU A 204 -21.74 5.89 11.81
N LYS A 205 -22.57 6.86 12.21
CA LYS A 205 -22.12 7.92 13.13
C LYS A 205 -21.61 7.37 14.46
N ALA A 206 -22.38 6.47 15.08
CA ALA A 206 -22.00 5.86 16.35
C ALA A 206 -20.71 5.04 16.22
N LEU A 207 -20.53 4.34 15.08
CA LEU A 207 -19.29 3.63 14.79
C LEU A 207 -18.12 4.60 14.72
N ILE A 208 -18.23 5.68 13.92
CA ILE A 208 -17.15 6.64 13.74
C ILE A 208 -16.76 7.28 15.07
N GLN A 209 -17.69 7.68 15.90
CA GLN A 209 -17.40 8.23 17.21
C GLN A 209 -16.57 7.26 18.09
N ARG A 210 -16.89 5.97 18.05
CA ARG A 210 -16.08 4.96 18.77
C ARG A 210 -14.68 4.82 18.20
N LEU A 211 -14.55 4.83 16.86
CA LEU A 211 -13.25 4.79 16.19
C LEU A 211 -12.42 6.04 16.48
N GLU A 212 -13.05 7.21 16.56
CA GLU A 212 -12.37 8.46 16.94
C GLU A 212 -11.81 8.40 18.36
N ILE A 213 -12.61 7.95 19.33
CA ILE A 213 -12.16 7.78 20.73
C ILE A 213 -10.97 6.82 20.78
N HIS A 214 -11.05 5.71 20.05
CA HIS A 214 -9.98 4.72 20.01
C HIS A 214 -8.71 5.26 19.36
N TYR A 215 -8.84 5.97 18.23
CA TYR A 215 -7.73 6.61 17.53
C TYR A 215 -7.04 7.64 18.43
N ASP A 216 -7.83 8.55 19.03
CA ASP A 216 -7.34 9.63 19.88
C ASP A 216 -6.66 9.07 21.15
N SER A 217 -7.13 7.93 21.68
CA SER A 217 -6.50 7.27 22.82
C SER A 217 -5.14 6.64 22.46
N LYS A 218 -5.00 6.05 21.29
CA LYS A 218 -3.73 5.48 20.82
C LYS A 218 -2.67 6.55 20.56
N THR A 219 -3.06 7.67 19.99
CA THR A 219 -2.14 8.79 19.70
C THR A 219 -1.73 9.59 20.94
N SER A 220 -2.48 9.49 22.03
CA SER A 220 -2.17 10.16 23.29
C SER A 220 -1.20 9.39 24.19
N PHE A 221 -0.93 8.13 23.90
CA PHE A 221 0.02 7.27 24.63
C PHE A 221 1.31 7.06 23.83
N ASP A 222 2.14 8.08 23.73
CA ASP A 222 3.56 7.95 23.42
C ASP A 222 4.27 7.40 24.67
N GLY A 223 4.33 6.09 24.79
CA GLY A 223 5.10 5.43 25.86
C GLY A 223 4.55 4.05 26.20
N GLU A 224 5.33 3.06 25.83
CA GLU A 224 5.28 1.65 26.17
C GLU A 224 4.38 0.74 25.33
N ASP A 225 5.05 -0.27 24.76
CA ASP A 225 4.51 -1.45 24.09
C ASP A 225 3.35 -2.07 24.87
N SER A 226 2.14 -1.76 24.48
CA SER A 226 1.02 -2.64 24.75
C SER A 226 0.48 -3.11 23.40
N GLU A 227 0.60 -4.40 23.12
CA GLU A 227 -0.20 -5.08 22.10
C GLU A 227 -1.65 -4.63 22.30
N ALA A 228 -2.10 -3.71 21.46
CA ALA A 228 -3.48 -3.22 21.49
C ALA A 228 -4.38 -4.34 20.99
N LYS A 229 -4.75 -5.25 21.88
CA LYS A 229 -5.90 -6.12 21.66
C LYS A 229 -7.08 -5.20 21.47
N LEU A 230 -7.73 -5.30 20.31
CA LEU A 230 -9.02 -4.69 20.08
C LEU A 230 -9.90 -5.05 21.29
N SER A 231 -10.65 -4.08 21.81
CA SER A 231 -11.56 -4.44 22.90
C SER A 231 -12.50 -5.54 22.40
N PRO A 232 -12.87 -6.53 23.23
CA PRO A 232 -13.75 -7.62 22.83
C PRO A 232 -15.05 -7.15 22.15
N GLU A 233 -15.50 -5.94 22.49
CA GLU A 233 -16.67 -5.29 21.89
C GLU A 233 -16.41 -4.82 20.46
N VAL A 234 -15.20 -4.32 20.15
CA VAL A 234 -14.80 -3.92 18.80
C VAL A 234 -14.57 -5.14 17.93
N GLU A 235 -13.93 -6.20 18.44
CA GLU A 235 -13.78 -7.48 17.71
C GLU A 235 -15.13 -8.12 17.39
N LYS A 236 -16.04 -8.14 18.35
CA LYS A 236 -17.39 -8.66 18.14
C LYS A 236 -18.13 -7.87 17.07
N PHE A 237 -18.05 -6.54 17.13
CA PHE A 237 -18.68 -5.66 16.16
C PHE A 237 -18.12 -5.83 14.75
N LEU A 238 -16.79 -5.94 14.59
CA LEU A 238 -16.14 -6.15 13.29
C LEU A 238 -16.52 -7.50 12.66
N ARG A 239 -16.66 -8.54 13.49
CA ARG A 239 -17.14 -9.85 13.06
C ARG A 239 -18.60 -9.79 12.60
N GLU A 240 -19.49 -9.12 13.36
CA GLU A 240 -20.91 -8.95 13.00
C GLU A 240 -21.10 -8.13 11.73
N MET A 241 -20.20 -7.17 11.45
CA MET A 241 -20.22 -6.41 10.21
C MET A 241 -19.74 -7.24 9.02
N GLY A 242 -18.64 -7.99 9.14
CA GLY A 242 -18.16 -8.90 8.09
C GLY A 242 -19.23 -9.89 7.66
N GLU A 243 -19.94 -10.50 8.62
CA GLU A 243 -21.04 -11.44 8.34
C GLU A 243 -22.27 -10.81 7.64
N ARG A 244 -22.43 -9.50 7.73
CA ARG A 244 -23.54 -8.78 7.04
C ARG A 244 -23.19 -8.42 5.60
N PHE A 245 -21.93 -8.16 5.29
CA PHE A 245 -21.48 -7.85 3.94
C PHE A 245 -21.31 -9.10 3.07
N ASP A 246 -20.99 -10.25 3.66
CA ASP A 246 -20.89 -11.53 2.93
C ASP A 246 -22.28 -12.12 2.55
N LYS A 247 -23.38 -11.54 3.00
CA LYS A 247 -24.77 -12.00 2.74
C LYS A 247 -25.54 -11.19 1.69
N ASN A 248 -24.91 -10.20 1.06
CA ASN A 248 -25.47 -9.44 -0.05
C ASN A 248 -24.56 -9.57 -1.28
#